data_0d9ac954daf4c5ffbb1428b7cdd4a015
#
_entry.id   0d9ac954daf4c5ffbb1428b7cdd4a015
#
_cell.length_a   1.000
_cell.length_b   1.000
_cell.length_c   1.000
_cell.angle_alpha   90.00
_cell.angle_beta   90.00
_cell.angle_gamma   90.00
#
_symmetry.space_group_name_H-M   'P 1'
#
loop_
_entity.id
_entity.type
_entity.pdbx_description
1 polymer ?
#
loop_
_entity_poly.entity_id
_entity_poly.type
_entity_poly.pdbx_seq_one_letter_code
_entity_poly.pdbx_strand_id
1 'polypeptide(L)'
;MRLPSFSRQDLRSERRLARIARWDRPITGFWQRIYAWTNMILSDHGIFRLFYLNFHQVTPQFWRAAQPAPHDIKRLARQGLKTIINLRGGREFGSWPLEKEAAEQNGITILDFTLRSRGAPEREAMLKARAFFADLDTPALIHCKSGADRAGFMATLYLLLHENRPLDEAMRQLSPRYGHFKWSKTGILDAFFELYRRDGLDKGLTFEDWIADHYDPEALQRDFHAGFWSTLLVDRLLRRE
;
A
#
# COMPACT_ATOMS: atom_id res chain seq x y z
N MET A 1 -8.16 31.34 -33.62
CA MET A 1 -7.77 31.05 -32.21
C MET A 1 -8.00 29.58 -31.98
N ARG A 2 -6.94 28.74 -31.97
CA ARG A 2 -7.10 27.29 -31.72
C ARG A 2 -7.18 27.09 -30.19
N LEU A 3 -8.24 26.45 -29.73
CA LEU A 3 -8.36 26.02 -28.32
C LEU A 3 -7.24 25.03 -28.01
N PRO A 4 -6.61 25.12 -26.83
CA PRO A 4 -5.57 24.19 -26.43
C PRO A 4 -6.16 22.76 -26.38
N SER A 5 -5.57 21.83 -27.13
CA SER A 5 -5.93 20.42 -27.09
C SER A 5 -5.38 19.81 -25.81
N PHE A 6 -6.22 19.60 -24.82
CA PHE A 6 -5.87 18.86 -23.60
C PHE A 6 -5.52 17.41 -23.95
N SER A 7 -4.37 16.95 -23.47
CA SER A 7 -4.00 15.55 -23.62
C SER A 7 -4.92 14.66 -22.75
N ARG A 8 -5.04 13.35 -23.10
CA ARG A 8 -5.77 12.40 -22.26
C ARG A 8 -5.20 12.30 -20.84
N GLN A 9 -3.94 12.66 -20.67
CA GLN A 9 -3.24 12.65 -19.38
C GLN A 9 -3.66 13.86 -18.54
N ASP A 10 -3.80 15.04 -19.15
CA ASP A 10 -4.27 16.25 -18.47
C ASP A 10 -5.70 16.08 -17.97
N LEU A 11 -6.59 15.55 -18.78
CA LEU A 11 -7.97 15.27 -18.40
C LEU A 11 -8.09 14.22 -17.26
N ARG A 12 -7.16 13.27 -17.19
CA ARG A 12 -7.12 12.31 -16.08
C ARG A 12 -6.66 12.95 -14.79
N SER A 13 -5.64 13.82 -14.87
CA SER A 13 -5.11 14.56 -13.71
C SER A 13 -6.15 15.53 -13.15
N GLU A 14 -6.84 16.29 -13.99
CA GLU A 14 -7.93 17.18 -13.56
C GLU A 14 -9.07 16.43 -12.89
N ARG A 15 -9.52 15.32 -13.48
CA ARG A 15 -10.56 14.47 -12.85
C ARG A 15 -10.12 13.90 -11.52
N ARG A 16 -8.84 13.59 -11.37
CA ARG A 16 -8.27 13.13 -10.11
C ARG A 16 -8.29 14.24 -9.06
N LEU A 17 -7.82 15.42 -9.40
CA LEU A 17 -7.83 16.59 -8.51
C LEU A 17 -9.25 16.97 -8.09
N ALA A 18 -10.22 16.95 -9.01
CA ALA A 18 -11.62 17.20 -8.70
C ALA A 18 -12.21 16.16 -7.72
N ARG A 19 -11.80 14.88 -7.82
CA ARG A 19 -12.21 13.86 -6.86
C ARG A 19 -11.58 14.10 -5.49
N ILE A 20 -10.28 14.42 -5.43
CA ILE A 20 -9.59 14.75 -4.17
C ILE A 20 -10.28 15.94 -3.51
N ALA A 21 -10.49 17.03 -4.22
CA ALA A 21 -11.18 18.22 -3.70
C ALA A 21 -12.59 17.90 -3.16
N ARG A 22 -13.27 16.91 -3.72
CA ARG A 22 -14.58 16.44 -3.26
C ARG A 22 -14.50 15.66 -1.95
N TRP A 23 -13.49 14.80 -1.79
CA TRP A 23 -13.44 13.81 -0.73
C TRP A 23 -12.43 14.15 0.39
N ASP A 24 -11.46 15.03 0.13
CA ASP A 24 -10.50 15.47 1.16
C ASP A 24 -11.07 16.62 1.97
N ARG A 25 -12.25 16.39 2.54
CA ARG A 25 -12.96 17.34 3.40
C ARG A 25 -13.87 16.58 4.39
N PRO A 26 -14.19 17.20 5.54
CA PRO A 26 -15.11 16.61 6.52
C PRO A 26 -16.49 16.32 5.93
N ILE A 27 -17.15 15.30 6.47
CA ILE A 27 -18.55 14.99 6.17
C ILE A 27 -19.44 15.87 7.06
N THR A 28 -20.22 16.78 6.47
CA THR A 28 -20.99 17.79 7.22
C THR A 28 -22.48 17.50 7.33
N GLY A 29 -22.98 16.45 6.68
CA GLY A 29 -24.42 16.19 6.70
C GLY A 29 -24.82 14.76 6.34
N PHE A 30 -26.10 14.46 6.62
CA PHE A 30 -26.67 13.13 6.40
C PHE A 30 -26.53 12.63 4.94
N TRP A 31 -26.91 13.45 3.96
CA TRP A 31 -26.85 13.09 2.55
C TRP A 31 -25.42 12.91 2.05
N GLN A 32 -24.50 13.74 2.55
CA GLN A 32 -23.08 13.59 2.18
C GLN A 32 -22.51 12.29 2.75
N ARG A 33 -22.95 11.87 3.94
CA ARG A 33 -22.58 10.59 4.54
C ARG A 33 -23.09 9.41 3.71
N ILE A 34 -24.37 9.43 3.33
CA ILE A 34 -24.92 8.41 2.43
C ILE A 34 -24.12 8.33 1.13
N TYR A 35 -23.80 9.48 0.54
CA TYR A 35 -23.02 9.54 -0.69
C TYR A 35 -21.59 9.02 -0.49
N ALA A 36 -20.94 9.31 0.63
CA ALA A 36 -19.61 8.78 0.95
C ALA A 36 -19.64 7.24 1.08
N TRP A 37 -20.64 6.69 1.79
CA TRP A 37 -20.83 5.24 1.89
C TRP A 37 -21.11 4.58 0.54
N THR A 38 -22.01 5.15 -0.27
CA THR A 38 -22.33 4.65 -1.60
C THR A 38 -21.09 4.67 -2.50
N ASN A 39 -20.32 5.76 -2.47
CA ASN A 39 -19.07 5.87 -3.22
C ASN A 39 -18.02 4.86 -2.76
N MET A 40 -17.86 4.68 -1.45
CA MET A 40 -16.96 3.66 -0.89
C MET A 40 -17.35 2.26 -1.36
N ILE A 41 -18.64 1.92 -1.31
CA ILE A 41 -19.14 0.58 -1.65
C ILE A 41 -19.01 0.31 -3.14
N LEU A 42 -19.50 1.22 -3.99
CA LEU A 42 -19.62 0.99 -5.43
C LEU A 42 -18.36 1.41 -6.21
N SER A 43 -17.85 2.62 -5.97
CA SER A 43 -16.75 3.18 -6.76
C SER A 43 -15.38 2.73 -6.28
N ASP A 44 -15.19 2.55 -4.96
CA ASP A 44 -13.96 2.05 -4.38
C ASP A 44 -13.98 0.53 -4.15
N HIS A 45 -15.02 -0.16 -4.62
CA HIS A 45 -15.22 -1.60 -4.43
C HIS A 45 -15.16 -2.03 -2.96
N GLY A 46 -15.66 -1.18 -2.07
CA GLY A 46 -15.63 -1.38 -0.62
C GLY A 46 -16.49 -2.56 -0.15
N ILE A 47 -17.46 -2.99 -0.95
CA ILE A 47 -18.34 -4.10 -0.61
C ILE A 47 -17.57 -5.35 -0.19
N PHE A 48 -16.50 -5.70 -0.90
CA PHE A 48 -15.67 -6.87 -0.55
C PHE A 48 -14.98 -6.72 0.79
N ARG A 49 -14.59 -5.49 1.16
CA ARG A 49 -13.91 -5.18 2.43
C ARG A 49 -14.85 -5.22 3.63
N LEU A 50 -16.14 -4.97 3.41
CA LEU A 50 -17.15 -5.10 4.47
C LEU A 50 -17.34 -6.54 4.94
N PHE A 51 -17.14 -7.51 4.04
CA PHE A 51 -17.23 -8.94 4.35
C PHE A 51 -15.89 -9.56 4.73
N TYR A 52 -14.79 -9.06 4.13
CA TYR A 52 -13.44 -9.60 4.35
C TYR A 52 -12.42 -8.47 4.46
N LEU A 53 -12.10 -8.12 5.69
CA LEU A 53 -11.14 -7.06 6.00
C LEU A 53 -9.69 -7.45 5.68
N ASN A 54 -9.40 -8.73 5.43
CA ASN A 54 -8.04 -9.26 5.27
C ASN A 54 -7.13 -8.84 6.43
N PHE A 55 -7.67 -8.89 7.65
CA PHE A 55 -6.99 -8.49 8.88
C PHE A 55 -6.09 -9.61 9.40
N HIS A 56 -4.83 -9.27 9.66
CA HIS A 56 -3.85 -10.18 10.27
C HIS A 56 -2.93 -9.42 11.21
N GLN A 57 -2.55 -10.08 12.29
CA GLN A 57 -1.47 -9.61 13.16
C GLN A 57 -0.13 -10.03 12.55
N VAL A 58 0.76 -9.07 12.32
CA VAL A 58 2.16 -9.28 11.93
C VAL A 58 2.99 -9.54 13.18
N THR A 59 2.80 -8.70 14.20
CA THR A 59 3.26 -8.86 15.58
C THR A 59 2.13 -8.45 16.53
N PRO A 60 2.25 -8.65 17.85
CA PRO A 60 1.25 -8.14 18.80
C PRO A 60 0.98 -6.64 18.69
N GLN A 61 1.99 -5.86 18.27
CA GLN A 61 1.92 -4.40 18.18
C GLN A 61 1.75 -3.86 16.75
N PHE A 62 1.82 -4.71 15.73
CA PHE A 62 1.76 -4.28 14.32
C PHE A 62 0.83 -5.18 13.51
N TRP A 63 -0.22 -4.58 12.95
CA TRP A 63 -1.30 -5.28 12.25
C TRP A 63 -1.39 -4.84 10.81
N ARG A 64 -1.98 -5.68 9.96
CA ARG A 64 -2.22 -5.38 8.54
C ARG A 64 -3.66 -5.67 8.16
N ALA A 65 -4.22 -4.87 7.23
CA ALA A 65 -5.58 -5.08 6.73
C ALA A 65 -5.81 -4.47 5.34
N ALA A 66 -6.98 -4.75 4.76
CA ALA A 66 -7.60 -3.88 3.77
C ALA A 66 -8.00 -2.56 4.44
N GLN A 67 -8.33 -1.53 3.66
CA GLN A 67 -8.78 -0.26 4.22
C GLN A 67 -10.02 -0.48 5.10
N PRO A 68 -9.93 -0.14 6.40
CA PRO A 68 -11.00 -0.41 7.35
C PRO A 68 -12.21 0.51 7.13
N ALA A 69 -13.39 -0.01 7.39
CA ALA A 69 -14.61 0.79 7.49
C ALA A 69 -14.75 1.39 8.89
N PRO A 70 -15.61 2.40 9.10
CA PRO A 70 -15.80 3.05 10.42
C PRO A 70 -16.07 2.08 11.58
N HIS A 71 -16.85 1.03 11.36
CA HIS A 71 -17.12 0.03 12.39
C HIS A 71 -15.91 -0.84 12.73
N ASP A 72 -15.02 -1.11 11.75
CA ASP A 72 -13.77 -1.81 12.00
C ASP A 72 -12.82 -0.96 12.84
N ILE A 73 -12.70 0.34 12.52
CA ILE A 73 -11.87 1.29 13.27
C ILE A 73 -12.35 1.35 14.72
N LYS A 74 -13.65 1.47 14.95
CA LYS A 74 -14.24 1.47 16.30
C LYS A 74 -13.96 0.15 17.05
N ARG A 75 -14.00 -0.99 16.35
CA ARG A 75 -13.67 -2.29 16.93
C ARG A 75 -12.19 -2.38 17.31
N LEU A 76 -11.29 -1.96 16.40
CA LEU A 76 -9.83 -2.00 16.60
C LEU A 76 -9.38 -0.99 17.67
N ALA A 77 -10.04 0.17 17.77
CA ALA A 77 -9.82 1.12 18.87
C ALA A 77 -10.05 0.49 20.24
N ARG A 78 -11.09 -0.34 20.40
CA ARG A 78 -11.35 -1.08 21.64
C ARG A 78 -10.29 -2.14 21.94
N GLN A 79 -9.52 -2.56 20.95
CA GLN A 79 -8.36 -3.45 21.09
C GLN A 79 -7.05 -2.69 21.33
N GLY A 80 -7.13 -1.36 21.48
CA GLY A 80 -5.99 -0.50 21.80
C GLY A 80 -5.27 0.09 20.59
N LEU A 81 -5.83 -0.01 19.37
CA LEU A 81 -5.24 0.63 18.17
C LEU A 81 -5.00 2.12 18.41
N LYS A 82 -3.78 2.59 18.15
CA LYS A 82 -3.37 3.99 18.30
C LYS A 82 -3.09 4.67 16.97
N THR A 83 -2.52 3.92 16.02
CA THR A 83 -2.08 4.48 14.73
C THR A 83 -2.60 3.68 13.55
N ILE A 84 -3.10 4.37 12.54
CA ILE A 84 -3.39 3.81 11.21
C ILE A 84 -2.36 4.36 10.22
N ILE A 85 -1.73 3.47 9.45
CA ILE A 85 -0.77 3.82 8.40
C ILE A 85 -1.43 3.60 7.05
N ASN A 86 -1.76 4.70 6.37
CA ASN A 86 -2.38 4.68 5.06
C ASN A 86 -1.33 4.56 3.95
N LEU A 87 -1.24 3.39 3.33
CA LEU A 87 -0.33 3.13 2.20
C LEU A 87 -0.91 3.54 0.83
N ARG A 88 -2.17 3.99 0.80
CA ARG A 88 -2.83 4.39 -0.46
C ARG A 88 -2.44 5.78 -0.91
N GLY A 89 -2.28 6.72 0.03
CA GLY A 89 -2.08 8.15 -0.23
C GLY A 89 -3.23 8.80 -0.99
N GLY A 90 -4.17 7.99 -1.51
CA GLY A 90 -5.29 8.46 -2.34
C GLY A 90 -6.47 8.93 -1.49
N ARG A 91 -6.92 10.17 -1.75
CA ARG A 91 -8.07 10.79 -1.10
C ARG A 91 -9.24 10.97 -2.07
N GLU A 92 -9.34 10.08 -3.06
CA GLU A 92 -10.22 10.21 -4.23
C GLU A 92 -11.60 9.58 -4.04
N PHE A 93 -11.84 8.93 -2.91
CA PHE A 93 -13.05 8.16 -2.64
C PHE A 93 -13.66 8.48 -1.28
N GLY A 94 -14.95 8.24 -1.14
CA GLY A 94 -15.70 8.42 0.10
C GLY A 94 -15.20 7.59 1.27
N SER A 95 -14.40 6.54 1.02
CA SER A 95 -13.71 5.77 2.06
C SER A 95 -12.76 6.62 2.91
N TRP A 96 -12.11 7.63 2.30
CA TRP A 96 -11.16 8.47 3.03
C TRP A 96 -11.81 9.33 4.13
N PRO A 97 -12.82 10.18 3.85
CA PRO A 97 -13.43 10.99 4.93
C PRO A 97 -14.15 10.14 5.97
N LEU A 98 -14.68 8.97 5.61
CA LEU A 98 -15.28 8.04 6.57
C LEU A 98 -14.23 7.44 7.51
N GLU A 99 -13.07 7.06 6.99
CA GLU A 99 -11.94 6.55 7.77
C GLU A 99 -11.39 7.63 8.70
N LYS A 100 -11.14 8.83 8.15
CA LYS A 100 -10.60 9.97 8.90
C LYS A 100 -11.50 10.34 10.07
N GLU A 101 -12.79 10.52 9.83
CA GLU A 101 -13.76 10.83 10.88
C GLU A 101 -13.81 9.75 11.96
N ALA A 102 -13.82 8.48 11.57
CA ALA A 102 -13.84 7.37 12.53
C ALA A 102 -12.56 7.28 13.37
N ALA A 103 -11.40 7.56 12.77
CA ALA A 103 -10.13 7.63 13.50
C ALA A 103 -10.12 8.78 14.50
N GLU A 104 -10.51 9.99 14.09
CA GLU A 104 -10.61 11.17 14.95
C GLU A 104 -11.56 10.93 16.14
N GLN A 105 -12.74 10.35 15.89
CA GLN A 105 -13.73 10.03 16.94
C GLN A 105 -13.23 9.00 17.96
N ASN A 106 -12.24 8.21 17.63
CA ASN A 106 -11.67 7.17 18.49
C ASN A 106 -10.24 7.50 18.98
N GLY A 107 -9.75 8.72 18.75
CA GLY A 107 -8.41 9.15 19.19
C GLY A 107 -7.27 8.43 18.48
N ILE A 108 -7.49 7.95 17.25
CA ILE A 108 -6.49 7.24 16.45
C ILE A 108 -5.80 8.22 15.50
N THR A 109 -4.48 8.21 15.48
CA THR A 109 -3.66 8.98 14.54
C THR A 109 -3.60 8.30 13.18
N ILE A 110 -3.79 9.04 12.08
CA ILE A 110 -3.55 8.54 10.73
C ILE A 110 -2.25 9.12 10.20
N LEU A 111 -1.34 8.25 9.76
CA LEU A 111 -0.08 8.59 9.10
C LEU A 111 -0.11 8.11 7.65
N ASP A 112 0.33 8.96 6.72
CA ASP A 112 0.48 8.57 5.32
C ASP A 112 1.90 8.05 5.05
N PHE A 113 2.00 6.85 4.48
CA PHE A 113 3.24 6.30 3.91
C PHE A 113 2.93 5.75 2.52
N THR A 114 2.88 6.64 1.54
CA THR A 114 2.39 6.29 0.20
C THR A 114 3.33 5.33 -0.52
N LEU A 115 2.80 4.20 -0.97
CA LEU A 115 3.49 3.20 -1.77
C LEU A 115 2.75 2.93 -3.09
N ARG A 116 3.51 2.61 -4.14
CA ARG A 116 2.97 2.11 -5.41
C ARG A 116 2.92 0.59 -5.38
N SER A 117 1.78 -0.01 -5.76
CA SER A 117 1.66 -1.49 -5.80
C SER A 117 2.23 -2.12 -7.08
N ARG A 118 2.44 -1.33 -8.12
CA ARG A 118 2.89 -1.77 -9.46
C ARG A 118 4.08 -0.97 -9.95
N GLY A 119 4.86 -0.43 -9.05
CA GLY A 119 6.05 0.36 -9.31
C GLY A 119 7.12 0.06 -8.29
N ALA A 120 8.38 0.24 -8.68
CA ALA A 120 9.51 0.11 -7.79
C ALA A 120 9.34 1.07 -6.59
N PRO A 121 9.69 0.64 -5.36
CA PRO A 121 9.68 1.49 -4.19
C PRO A 121 10.61 2.69 -4.37
N GLU A 122 10.17 3.87 -3.96
CA GLU A 122 10.99 5.07 -4.07
C GLU A 122 12.16 5.02 -3.06
N ARG A 123 13.38 5.33 -3.51
CA ARG A 123 14.60 5.30 -2.67
C ARG A 123 14.45 6.11 -1.37
N GLU A 124 13.97 7.34 -1.48
CA GLU A 124 13.79 8.21 -0.32
C GLU A 124 12.80 7.68 0.73
N ALA A 125 11.74 7.03 0.28
CA ALA A 125 10.78 6.40 1.18
C ALA A 125 11.42 5.23 1.94
N MET A 126 12.27 4.44 1.25
CA MET A 126 12.96 3.30 1.87
C MET A 126 14.00 3.76 2.90
N LEU A 127 14.76 4.81 2.63
CA LEU A 127 15.71 5.39 3.60
C LEU A 127 15.04 5.89 4.88
N LYS A 128 13.79 6.34 4.80
CA LYS A 128 13.03 6.83 5.97
C LYS A 128 12.30 5.71 6.72
N ALA A 129 12.24 4.49 6.18
CA ALA A 129 11.37 3.44 6.72
C ALA A 129 11.72 3.02 8.15
N ARG A 130 13.01 2.88 8.47
CA ARG A 130 13.44 2.49 9.83
C ARG A 130 13.07 3.54 10.88
N ALA A 131 13.37 4.81 10.62
CA ALA A 131 13.01 5.91 11.51
C ALA A 131 11.49 6.02 11.66
N PHE A 132 10.75 5.89 10.56
CA PHE A 132 9.29 5.89 10.58
C PHE A 132 8.71 4.80 11.51
N PHE A 133 9.27 3.59 11.50
CA PHE A 133 8.83 2.53 12.41
C PHE A 133 9.22 2.77 13.86
N ALA A 134 10.38 3.40 14.11
CA ALA A 134 10.84 3.68 15.47
C ALA A 134 9.95 4.71 16.19
N ASP A 135 9.37 5.65 15.43
CA ASP A 135 8.53 6.74 15.95
C ASP A 135 7.03 6.38 16.03
N LEU A 136 6.65 5.12 15.75
CA LEU A 136 5.24 4.73 15.73
C LEU A 136 4.65 4.54 17.12
N ASP A 137 3.53 5.20 17.39
CA ASP A 137 2.66 4.84 18.50
C ASP A 137 1.95 3.52 18.20
N THR A 138 2.25 2.50 18.99
CA THR A 138 1.69 1.15 18.81
C THR A 138 0.62 0.84 19.86
N PRO A 139 -0.33 -0.07 19.58
CA PRO A 139 -0.50 -0.88 18.37
C PRO A 139 -0.82 -0.07 17.13
N ALA A 140 -0.22 -0.42 15.98
CA ALA A 140 -0.41 0.23 14.69
C ALA A 140 -0.99 -0.71 13.64
N LEU A 141 -1.87 -0.17 12.77
CA LEU A 141 -2.48 -0.89 11.66
C LEU A 141 -2.00 -0.31 10.34
N ILE A 142 -1.34 -1.10 9.52
CA ILE A 142 -1.10 -0.74 8.12
C ILE A 142 -2.26 -1.19 7.24
N HIS A 143 -2.67 -0.34 6.31
CA HIS A 143 -3.62 -0.75 5.29
C HIS A 143 -3.28 -0.23 3.89
N CYS A 144 -3.77 -0.98 2.90
CA CYS A 144 -3.88 -0.50 1.54
C CYS A 144 -5.32 -0.71 1.03
N LYS A 145 -5.56 -0.85 -0.26
CA LYS A 145 -6.93 -1.10 -0.75
C LYS A 145 -7.44 -2.49 -0.32
N SER A 146 -6.66 -3.55 -0.56
CA SER A 146 -7.02 -4.96 -0.34
C SER A 146 -6.30 -5.63 0.83
N GLY A 147 -5.32 -4.95 1.45
CA GLY A 147 -4.47 -5.56 2.48
C GLY A 147 -3.43 -6.56 1.94
N ALA A 148 -3.34 -6.75 0.64
CA ALA A 148 -2.46 -7.74 0.00
C ALA A 148 -1.04 -7.19 -0.27
N ASP A 149 -0.86 -6.44 -1.36
CA ASP A 149 0.44 -6.11 -1.92
C ASP A 149 1.22 -5.09 -1.07
N ARG A 150 0.74 -3.84 -0.99
CA ARG A 150 1.44 -2.76 -0.26
C ARG A 150 1.50 -3.02 1.24
N ALA A 151 0.43 -3.59 1.81
CA ALA A 151 0.42 -3.99 3.21
C ALA A 151 1.40 -5.15 3.46
N GLY A 152 1.52 -6.11 2.52
CA GLY A 152 2.53 -7.16 2.55
C GLY A 152 3.94 -6.61 2.52
N PHE A 153 4.21 -5.70 1.58
CA PHE A 153 5.50 -5.05 1.45
C PHE A 153 5.92 -4.28 2.73
N MET A 154 5.01 -3.47 3.26
CA MET A 154 5.28 -2.69 4.49
C MET A 154 5.46 -3.59 5.71
N ALA A 155 4.69 -4.69 5.80
CA ALA A 155 4.86 -5.70 6.86
C ALA A 155 6.22 -6.41 6.75
N THR A 156 6.68 -6.69 5.53
CA THR A 156 8.03 -7.24 5.28
C THR A 156 9.11 -6.26 5.75
N LEU A 157 8.99 -4.97 5.39
CA LEU A 157 9.92 -3.94 5.85
C LEU A 157 9.94 -3.81 7.38
N TYR A 158 8.76 -3.82 8.02
CA TYR A 158 8.65 -3.74 9.47
C TYR A 158 9.37 -4.91 10.15
N LEU A 159 9.11 -6.14 9.70
CA LEU A 159 9.77 -7.32 10.25
C LEU A 159 11.29 -7.29 10.03
N LEU A 160 11.73 -6.84 8.86
CA LEU A 160 13.17 -6.76 8.53
C LEU A 160 13.88 -5.66 9.31
N LEU A 161 13.33 -4.44 9.32
CA LEU A 161 14.03 -3.24 9.78
C LEU A 161 13.79 -2.91 11.24
N HIS A 162 12.64 -3.25 11.80
CA HIS A 162 12.26 -2.95 13.17
C HIS A 162 12.38 -4.17 14.08
N GLU A 163 11.86 -5.32 13.65
CA GLU A 163 11.92 -6.57 14.41
C GLU A 163 13.23 -7.36 14.16
N ASN A 164 14.08 -6.91 13.25
CA ASN A 164 15.34 -7.56 12.86
C ASN A 164 15.18 -9.06 12.49
N ARG A 165 14.05 -9.40 11.85
CA ARG A 165 13.78 -10.76 11.38
C ARG A 165 14.56 -11.07 10.11
N PRO A 166 14.98 -12.34 9.91
CA PRO A 166 15.59 -12.78 8.67
C PRO A 166 14.70 -12.44 7.46
N LEU A 167 15.31 -12.06 6.33
CA LEU A 167 14.61 -11.65 5.12
C LEU A 167 13.61 -12.72 4.63
N ASP A 168 13.97 -14.01 4.70
CA ASP A 168 13.10 -15.12 4.28
C ASP A 168 11.84 -15.22 5.14
N GLU A 169 11.96 -14.95 6.44
CA GLU A 169 10.80 -14.92 7.33
C GLU A 169 9.93 -13.71 7.03
N ALA A 170 10.53 -12.55 6.88
CA ALA A 170 9.83 -11.30 6.59
C ALA A 170 9.06 -11.37 5.26
N MET A 171 9.66 -11.91 4.21
CA MET A 171 9.05 -12.05 2.88
C MET A 171 7.81 -12.96 2.85
N ARG A 172 7.56 -13.78 3.87
CA ARG A 172 6.30 -14.54 3.99
C ARG A 172 5.06 -13.65 4.07
N GLN A 173 5.23 -12.36 4.36
CA GLN A 173 4.16 -11.36 4.30
C GLN A 173 3.71 -11.05 2.87
N LEU A 174 4.53 -11.35 1.86
CA LEU A 174 4.21 -11.30 0.44
C LEU A 174 3.85 -12.72 -0.03
N SER A 175 2.63 -13.16 0.23
CA SER A 175 2.20 -14.52 -0.10
C SER A 175 0.73 -14.62 -0.49
N PRO A 176 0.34 -15.69 -1.21
CA PRO A 176 -1.05 -15.95 -1.58
C PRO A 176 -2.02 -16.02 -0.40
N ARG A 177 -1.54 -16.38 0.80
CA ARG A 177 -2.33 -16.36 2.04
C ARG A 177 -3.00 -15.01 2.28
N TYR A 178 -2.36 -13.92 1.87
CA TYR A 178 -2.83 -12.55 2.03
C TYR A 178 -3.40 -11.95 0.75
N GLY A 179 -3.50 -12.76 -0.32
CA GLY A 179 -3.96 -12.33 -1.65
C GLY A 179 -2.88 -11.65 -2.49
N HIS A 180 -1.58 -11.80 -2.14
CA HIS A 180 -0.48 -11.33 -2.96
C HIS A 180 0.05 -12.44 -3.87
N PHE A 181 0.27 -12.12 -5.14
CA PHE A 181 0.72 -13.07 -6.15
C PHE A 181 1.93 -12.53 -6.91
N LYS A 182 3.12 -13.12 -6.68
CA LYS A 182 4.39 -12.68 -7.24
C LYS A 182 4.47 -12.68 -8.78
N TRP A 183 3.67 -13.52 -9.43
CA TRP A 183 3.58 -13.59 -10.90
C TRP A 183 2.71 -12.50 -11.53
N SER A 184 2.12 -11.63 -10.73
CA SER A 184 1.34 -10.49 -11.19
C SER A 184 2.22 -9.25 -11.34
N LYS A 185 1.63 -8.15 -11.84
CA LYS A 185 2.33 -6.86 -11.92
C LYS A 185 2.80 -6.32 -10.55
N THR A 186 2.24 -6.84 -9.46
CA THR A 186 2.65 -6.47 -8.10
C THR A 186 3.87 -7.25 -7.61
N GLY A 187 4.32 -8.27 -8.34
CA GLY A 187 5.54 -9.03 -8.07
C GLY A 187 6.83 -8.19 -8.12
N ILE A 188 6.77 -6.95 -8.60
CA ILE A 188 7.87 -5.99 -8.46
C ILE A 188 8.24 -5.72 -7.00
N LEU A 189 7.30 -5.91 -6.07
CA LEU A 189 7.53 -5.78 -4.64
C LEU A 189 8.37 -6.95 -4.10
N ASP A 190 8.16 -8.16 -4.62
CA ASP A 190 9.03 -9.31 -4.35
C ASP A 190 10.41 -9.09 -4.96
N ALA A 191 10.44 -8.64 -6.23
CA ALA A 191 11.68 -8.40 -6.96
C ALA A 191 12.59 -7.38 -6.25
N PHE A 192 12.01 -6.41 -5.55
CA PHE A 192 12.76 -5.47 -4.72
C PHE A 192 13.55 -6.18 -3.60
N PHE A 193 12.91 -7.08 -2.87
CA PHE A 193 13.58 -7.80 -1.78
C PHE A 193 14.56 -8.84 -2.31
N GLU A 194 14.28 -9.48 -3.46
CA GLU A 194 15.23 -10.39 -4.10
C GLU A 194 16.46 -9.63 -4.64
N LEU A 195 16.27 -8.40 -5.12
CA LEU A 195 17.37 -7.53 -5.51
C LEU A 195 18.23 -7.16 -4.29
N TYR A 196 17.59 -6.78 -3.16
CA TYR A 196 18.29 -6.55 -1.90
C TYR A 196 19.07 -7.78 -1.43
N ARG A 197 18.46 -8.98 -1.51
CA ARG A 197 19.15 -10.23 -1.18
C ARG A 197 20.46 -10.37 -1.95
N ARG A 198 20.36 -10.32 -3.28
CA ARG A 198 21.48 -10.57 -4.21
C ARG A 198 22.57 -9.50 -4.12
N ASP A 199 22.17 -8.23 -4.10
CA ASP A 199 23.08 -7.09 -4.28
C ASP A 199 23.43 -6.37 -2.98
N GLY A 200 22.74 -6.66 -1.89
CA GLY A 200 22.98 -6.10 -0.56
C GLY A 200 23.33 -7.18 0.46
N LEU A 201 22.34 -7.97 0.89
CA LEU A 201 22.48 -8.91 2.01
C LEU A 201 23.58 -9.95 1.79
N ASP A 202 23.63 -10.60 0.62
CA ASP A 202 24.64 -11.62 0.28
C ASP A 202 26.06 -11.02 0.15
N LYS A 203 26.15 -9.69 0.03
CA LYS A 203 27.42 -8.93 0.01
C LYS A 203 27.77 -8.32 1.38
N GLY A 204 26.96 -8.58 2.42
CA GLY A 204 27.18 -8.07 3.77
C GLY A 204 26.82 -6.60 3.98
N LEU A 205 26.06 -5.99 3.06
CA LEU A 205 25.60 -4.60 3.20
C LEU A 205 24.38 -4.54 4.10
N THR A 206 24.28 -3.46 4.86
CA THR A 206 23.02 -3.12 5.54
C THR A 206 21.93 -2.73 4.52
N PHE A 207 20.68 -2.76 4.94
CA PHE A 207 19.58 -2.33 4.06
C PHE A 207 19.75 -0.86 3.66
N GLU A 208 20.12 -0.01 4.60
CA GLU A 208 20.30 1.42 4.41
C GLU A 208 21.46 1.73 3.45
N ASP A 209 22.62 1.08 3.60
CA ASP A 209 23.76 1.25 2.70
C ASP A 209 23.43 0.79 1.28
N TRP A 210 22.74 -0.36 1.18
CA TRP A 210 22.30 -0.83 -0.13
C TRP A 210 21.31 0.14 -0.79
N ILE A 211 20.33 0.67 -0.05
CA ILE A 211 19.36 1.65 -0.59
C ILE A 211 20.07 2.94 -1.02
N ALA A 212 21.01 3.45 -0.20
CA ALA A 212 21.69 4.69 -0.47
C ALA A 212 22.57 4.63 -1.73
N ASP A 213 23.37 3.56 -1.84
CA ASP A 213 24.48 3.52 -2.79
C ASP A 213 24.25 2.60 -3.99
N HIS A 214 23.36 1.59 -3.88
CA HIS A 214 23.23 0.54 -4.89
C HIS A 214 21.83 0.37 -5.47
N TYR A 215 20.79 0.84 -4.80
CA TYR A 215 19.43 0.66 -5.28
C TYR A 215 19.06 1.70 -6.33
N ASP A 216 18.66 1.24 -7.53
CA ASP A 216 18.11 2.06 -8.61
C ASP A 216 16.65 1.63 -8.89
N PRO A 217 15.65 2.47 -8.49
CA PRO A 217 14.24 2.18 -8.74
C PRO A 217 13.90 2.07 -10.22
N GLU A 218 14.54 2.87 -11.07
CA GLU A 218 14.28 2.88 -12.50
C GLU A 218 14.82 1.61 -13.17
N ALA A 219 16.01 1.16 -12.78
CA ALA A 219 16.56 -0.10 -13.24
C ALA A 219 15.66 -1.27 -12.85
N LEU A 220 15.26 -1.37 -11.57
CA LEU A 220 14.32 -2.40 -11.13
C LEU A 220 13.02 -2.36 -11.93
N GLN A 221 12.47 -1.18 -12.19
CA GLN A 221 11.23 -1.02 -12.95
C GLN A 221 11.38 -1.50 -14.40
N ARG A 222 12.49 -1.16 -15.07
CA ARG A 222 12.79 -1.59 -16.46
C ARG A 222 12.95 -3.09 -16.54
N ASP A 223 13.78 -3.66 -15.67
CA ASP A 223 14.13 -5.08 -15.68
C ASP A 223 12.93 -5.96 -15.34
N PHE A 224 12.12 -5.55 -14.36
CA PHE A 224 10.90 -6.26 -14.02
C PHE A 224 9.90 -6.25 -15.18
N HIS A 225 9.71 -5.13 -15.87
CA HIS A 225 8.82 -5.08 -17.03
C HIS A 225 9.32 -5.95 -18.18
N ALA A 226 10.61 -5.93 -18.49
CA ALA A 226 11.19 -6.76 -19.54
C ALA A 226 10.99 -8.25 -19.25
N GLY A 227 11.30 -8.70 -18.03
CA GLY A 227 11.10 -10.07 -17.58
C GLY A 227 9.63 -10.50 -17.55
N PHE A 228 8.74 -9.64 -17.07
CA PHE A 228 7.29 -9.90 -17.03
C PHE A 228 6.69 -10.13 -18.42
N TRP A 229 7.05 -9.30 -19.40
CA TRP A 229 6.55 -9.44 -20.77
C TRP A 229 7.14 -10.63 -21.49
N SER A 230 8.41 -10.98 -21.26
CA SER A 230 9.03 -12.17 -21.86
C SER A 230 8.34 -13.45 -21.38
N THR A 231 8.06 -13.57 -20.08
CA THR A 231 7.35 -14.72 -19.51
C THR A 231 5.92 -14.82 -20.06
N LEU A 232 5.20 -13.71 -20.16
CA LEU A 232 3.84 -13.67 -20.72
C LEU A 232 3.78 -14.08 -22.21
N LEU A 233 4.79 -13.69 -22.99
CA LEU A 233 4.89 -14.07 -24.41
C LEU A 233 5.19 -15.56 -24.56
N VAL A 234 6.11 -16.10 -23.76
CA VAL A 234 6.45 -17.54 -23.77
C VAL A 234 5.24 -18.37 -23.36
N ASP A 235 4.56 -18.02 -22.26
CA ASP A 235 3.34 -18.72 -21.80
C ASP A 235 2.23 -18.70 -22.84
N ARG A 236 2.11 -17.59 -23.59
CA ARG A 236 1.09 -17.45 -24.63
C ARG A 236 1.44 -18.24 -25.91
N LEU A 237 2.72 -18.41 -26.19
CA LEU A 237 3.20 -19.23 -27.31
C LEU A 237 3.08 -20.72 -27.00
N LEU A 238 3.44 -21.14 -25.79
CA LEU A 238 3.38 -22.56 -25.36
C LEU A 238 1.94 -23.08 -25.13
N ARG A 239 0.95 -22.21 -24.90
CA ARG A 239 -0.47 -22.60 -24.82
C ARG A 239 -1.18 -22.72 -26.16
N ARG A 240 -0.47 -22.58 -27.28
CA ARG A 240 -1.01 -22.70 -28.64
C ARG A 240 -0.60 -24.02 -29.34
N GLU A 241 0.02 -24.95 -28.58
CA GLU A 241 0.25 -26.32 -29.03
C GLU A 241 -0.70 -27.27 -28.19
#